data_605e57dd08ed18f3619794f8b84d9cd7
#
_entry.id   605e57dd08ed18f3619794f8b84d9cd7
#
_cell.length_a   1.000
_cell.length_b   1.000
_cell.length_c   1.000
_cell.angle_alpha   90.00
_cell.angle_beta   90.00
_cell.angle_gamma   90.00
#
_symmetry.space_group_name_H-M   'P 1'
#
loop_
_entity.id
_entity.type
_entity.pdbx_description
1 polymer ?
#
loop_
_entity_poly.entity_id
_entity_poly.type
_entity_poly.pdbx_seq_one_letter_code
_entity_poly.pdbx_strand_id
1 'polypeptide(L)'
;MEKKDLKPAGVFKYFEEICQVPRPSKKEEKMIAYLKAFGAKHNLETKVDEAGNVLIKKPATPGKENLQTVVLQSHIDMVCEKNNDVQHDFLTDPIETEIDGEWLKAKGTTLGADNDIGVATELAILADDSIEHGPLECLFTVDEETGLTGAFALKEGFMSGDILLNLDSEDEGEIFIGCAGGIDSVAEFTYKEVEVPAGYFFFKVEVKGLKGGHSGGDIHLGRGNANKILNRFLTRMATRHDLYLCEINGGNLRNAIPREAYAICAVPEDAKHDVRTELNIFTSEVENELSVTEPDLRLVLESETPRKTAIDQDTTARLLKALYAAPHGVYAMSQDIPGLVETSTNLASVKMKPNNVIRIETSQRSSILSARDDMANTVRSAFQLAGANVTFGEGYPGWKPNPHSAILEVAAESYKRLFGVDAKIKAIHAGLECGLFLDKYPTLDMISFGPTLTGVHSPDERMLIPTVEKFWKHLLDILAHVPAKK
;
A
#
# COMPACT_ATOMS: atom_id res chain seq x y z
N MET A 1 -13.82 -29.48 -9.91
CA MET A 1 -13.88 -28.65 -11.13
C MET A 1 -12.54 -28.85 -11.85
N GLU A 2 -12.54 -29.02 -13.18
CA GLU A 2 -11.28 -29.05 -13.95
C GLU A 2 -11.00 -27.67 -14.54
N LYS A 3 -9.72 -27.31 -14.78
CA LYS A 3 -9.35 -26.00 -15.33
C LYS A 3 -10.08 -25.68 -16.64
N LYS A 4 -10.30 -26.66 -17.51
CA LYS A 4 -11.03 -26.50 -18.78
C LYS A 4 -12.50 -26.09 -18.64
N ASP A 5 -13.07 -26.26 -17.45
CA ASP A 5 -14.49 -25.96 -17.17
C ASP A 5 -14.67 -24.57 -16.56
N LEU A 6 -13.57 -23.84 -16.28
CA LEU A 6 -13.60 -22.51 -15.69
C LEU A 6 -14.31 -21.51 -16.61
N LYS A 7 -15.09 -20.61 -16.00
CA LYS A 7 -15.85 -19.55 -16.69
C LYS A 7 -15.50 -18.18 -16.09
N PRO A 8 -15.33 -17.15 -16.94
CA PRO A 8 -15.39 -17.13 -18.43
C PRO A 8 -14.18 -17.82 -19.07
N ALA A 9 -14.45 -18.67 -20.05
CA ALA A 9 -13.39 -19.49 -20.66
C ALA A 9 -12.27 -18.66 -21.30
N GLY A 10 -12.60 -17.51 -21.91
CA GLY A 10 -11.61 -16.60 -22.51
C GLY A 10 -10.67 -16.00 -21.49
N VAL A 11 -11.21 -15.54 -20.36
CA VAL A 11 -10.41 -14.94 -19.26
C VAL A 11 -9.44 -15.98 -18.67
N PHE A 12 -9.94 -17.15 -18.27
CA PHE A 12 -9.07 -18.20 -17.70
C PHE A 12 -8.06 -18.74 -18.70
N LYS A 13 -8.39 -18.78 -20.00
CA LYS A 13 -7.42 -19.12 -21.03
C LYS A 13 -6.23 -18.16 -21.03
N TYR A 14 -6.49 -16.84 -21.06
CA TYR A 14 -5.41 -15.86 -21.07
C TYR A 14 -4.68 -15.79 -19.72
N PHE A 15 -5.37 -15.97 -18.60
CA PHE A 15 -4.74 -16.10 -17.30
C PHE A 15 -3.71 -17.24 -17.26
N GLU A 16 -4.06 -18.44 -17.73
CA GLU A 16 -3.15 -19.57 -17.80
C GLU A 16 -2.00 -19.33 -18.82
N GLU A 17 -2.24 -18.60 -19.92
CA GLU A 17 -1.17 -18.19 -20.83
C GLU A 17 -0.18 -17.23 -20.17
N ILE A 18 -0.69 -16.23 -19.40
CA ILE A 18 0.13 -15.27 -18.66
C ILE A 18 0.95 -15.97 -17.58
N CYS A 19 0.39 -16.96 -16.87
CA CYS A 19 1.12 -17.77 -15.88
C CYS A 19 2.37 -18.47 -16.47
N GLN A 20 2.45 -18.67 -17.81
CA GLN A 20 3.63 -19.20 -18.46
C GLN A 20 4.72 -18.14 -18.73
N VAL A 21 4.44 -16.86 -18.50
CA VAL A 21 5.34 -15.74 -18.79
C VAL A 21 5.92 -15.20 -17.49
N PRO A 22 7.21 -15.39 -17.20
CA PRO A 22 7.90 -14.77 -16.08
C PRO A 22 7.84 -13.22 -16.15
N ARG A 23 7.41 -12.59 -15.03
CA ARG A 23 7.13 -11.15 -14.98
C ARG A 23 7.37 -10.49 -13.62
N PRO A 24 8.51 -10.78 -12.96
CA PRO A 24 8.81 -10.07 -11.71
C PRO A 24 8.87 -8.55 -11.94
N SER A 25 8.49 -7.75 -10.95
CA SER A 25 8.63 -6.29 -10.99
C SER A 25 10.03 -5.87 -11.45
N LYS A 26 10.12 -4.91 -12.36
CA LYS A 26 11.36 -4.45 -13.04
C LYS A 26 12.01 -5.48 -13.99
N LYS A 27 11.29 -6.56 -14.33
CA LYS A 27 11.72 -7.62 -15.25
C LYS A 27 10.61 -8.10 -16.19
N GLU A 28 9.78 -7.15 -16.63
CA GLU A 28 8.58 -7.40 -17.41
C GLU A 28 8.82 -7.53 -18.94
N GLU A 29 10.06 -7.56 -19.40
CA GLU A 29 10.40 -7.56 -20.83
C GLU A 29 9.71 -8.71 -21.60
N LYS A 30 9.56 -9.88 -20.95
CA LYS A 30 8.88 -11.04 -21.55
C LYS A 30 7.38 -10.79 -21.71
N MET A 31 6.77 -10.15 -20.70
CA MET A 31 5.35 -9.82 -20.72
C MET A 31 5.05 -8.71 -21.74
N ILE A 32 5.89 -7.68 -21.82
CA ILE A 32 5.82 -6.64 -22.88
C ILE A 32 5.90 -7.27 -24.27
N ALA A 33 6.83 -8.22 -24.47
CA ALA A 33 6.96 -8.94 -25.74
C ALA A 33 5.71 -9.79 -26.05
N TYR A 34 5.12 -10.45 -25.04
CA TYR A 34 3.88 -11.19 -25.17
C TYR A 34 2.71 -10.30 -25.62
N LEU A 35 2.52 -9.15 -24.96
CA LEU A 35 1.47 -8.18 -25.31
C LEU A 35 1.63 -7.61 -26.72
N LYS A 36 2.86 -7.29 -27.15
CA LYS A 36 3.16 -6.86 -28.53
C LYS A 36 2.81 -7.93 -29.54
N ALA A 37 3.17 -9.18 -29.27
CA ALA A 37 2.85 -10.31 -30.14
C ALA A 37 1.33 -10.56 -30.20
N PHE A 38 0.63 -10.39 -29.07
CA PHE A 38 -0.82 -10.48 -29.00
C PHE A 38 -1.49 -9.41 -29.86
N GLY A 39 -1.10 -8.13 -29.74
CA GLY A 39 -1.63 -7.04 -30.54
C GLY A 39 -1.42 -7.27 -32.04
N ALA A 40 -0.22 -7.71 -32.43
CA ALA A 40 0.10 -8.04 -33.82
C ALA A 40 -0.76 -9.22 -34.35
N LYS A 41 -0.94 -10.28 -33.55
CA LYS A 41 -1.79 -11.43 -33.88
C LYS A 41 -3.24 -11.06 -34.15
N HIS A 42 -3.77 -10.10 -33.41
CA HIS A 42 -5.15 -9.63 -33.50
C HIS A 42 -5.32 -8.40 -34.43
N ASN A 43 -4.25 -7.94 -35.09
CA ASN A 43 -4.22 -6.75 -35.96
C ASN A 43 -4.67 -5.47 -35.22
N LEU A 44 -4.32 -5.32 -33.95
CA LEU A 44 -4.66 -4.17 -33.10
C LEU A 44 -3.49 -3.18 -33.02
N GLU A 45 -3.79 -1.89 -33.04
CA GLU A 45 -2.80 -0.84 -32.81
C GLU A 45 -2.18 -1.03 -31.44
N THR A 46 -0.86 -1.18 -31.39
CA THR A 46 -0.13 -1.41 -30.14
C THR A 46 1.03 -0.42 -30.02
N LYS A 47 1.07 0.32 -28.91
CA LYS A 47 2.11 1.27 -28.58
C LYS A 47 2.83 0.84 -27.30
N VAL A 48 4.11 1.18 -27.20
CA VAL A 48 4.92 0.99 -26.00
C VAL A 48 5.61 2.32 -25.70
N ASP A 49 5.56 2.79 -24.48
CA ASP A 49 6.27 4.00 -24.08
C ASP A 49 7.73 3.69 -23.63
N GLU A 50 8.45 4.74 -23.22
CA GLU A 50 9.85 4.62 -22.82
C GLU A 50 10.04 3.82 -21.52
N ALA A 51 9.00 3.74 -20.65
CA ALA A 51 9.02 2.98 -19.40
C ALA A 51 8.70 1.49 -19.63
N GLY A 52 8.05 1.16 -20.75
CA GLY A 52 7.58 -0.18 -21.07
C GLY A 52 6.08 -0.38 -20.92
N ASN A 53 5.31 0.67 -20.56
CA ASN A 53 3.85 0.59 -20.57
C ASN A 53 3.35 0.27 -21.97
N VAL A 54 2.37 -0.63 -22.05
CA VAL A 54 1.80 -1.06 -23.33
C VAL A 54 0.38 -0.55 -23.45
N LEU A 55 0.02 0.02 -24.59
CA LEU A 55 -1.34 0.45 -24.92
C LEU A 55 -1.79 -0.30 -26.17
N ILE A 56 -2.89 -1.07 -26.08
CA ILE A 56 -3.53 -1.76 -27.20
C ILE A 56 -4.90 -1.14 -27.42
N LYS A 57 -5.17 -0.71 -28.68
CA LYS A 57 -6.43 -0.07 -29.05
C LYS A 57 -7.32 -1.02 -29.82
N LYS A 58 -8.60 -1.05 -29.49
CA LYS A 58 -9.65 -1.75 -30.24
C LYS A 58 -10.70 -0.76 -30.74
N PRO A 59 -10.96 -0.67 -32.05
CA PRO A 59 -12.04 0.18 -32.59
C PRO A 59 -13.40 -0.21 -32.02
N ALA A 60 -14.33 0.76 -31.95
CA ALA A 60 -15.69 0.49 -31.55
C ALA A 60 -16.36 -0.57 -32.43
N THR A 61 -17.26 -1.36 -31.85
CA THR A 61 -18.15 -2.20 -32.63
C THR A 61 -19.11 -1.34 -33.48
N PRO A 62 -19.57 -1.84 -34.66
CA PRO A 62 -20.42 -1.06 -35.57
C PRO A 62 -21.63 -0.45 -34.85
N GLY A 63 -21.81 0.87 -34.98
CA GLY A 63 -22.88 1.63 -34.37
C GLY A 63 -22.61 2.15 -32.96
N LYS A 64 -21.41 1.90 -32.41
CA LYS A 64 -20.98 2.36 -31.08
C LYS A 64 -19.83 3.41 -31.11
N GLU A 65 -19.54 3.98 -32.27
CA GLU A 65 -18.42 4.90 -32.50
C GLU A 65 -18.58 6.25 -31.77
N ASN A 66 -19.83 6.59 -31.44
CA ASN A 66 -20.19 7.82 -30.71
C ASN A 66 -20.11 7.69 -29.20
N LEU A 67 -19.82 6.50 -28.64
CA LEU A 67 -19.61 6.32 -27.21
C LEU A 67 -18.26 6.92 -26.80
N GLN A 68 -18.17 7.35 -25.53
CA GLN A 68 -16.90 7.80 -24.94
C GLN A 68 -15.86 6.67 -25.01
N THR A 69 -14.60 7.06 -25.18
CA THR A 69 -13.50 6.08 -25.20
C THR A 69 -13.21 5.61 -23.78
N VAL A 70 -13.19 4.31 -23.58
CA VAL A 70 -12.88 3.69 -22.29
C VAL A 70 -11.45 3.15 -22.30
N VAL A 71 -10.69 3.50 -21.29
CA VAL A 71 -9.43 2.85 -20.95
C VAL A 71 -9.71 1.76 -19.93
N LEU A 72 -9.36 0.51 -20.24
CA LEU A 72 -9.21 -0.57 -19.27
C LEU A 72 -7.77 -0.56 -18.81
N GLN A 73 -7.52 -0.74 -17.52
CA GLN A 73 -6.17 -0.63 -17.01
C GLN A 73 -5.87 -1.70 -15.96
N SER A 74 -4.70 -2.32 -16.12
CA SER A 74 -4.10 -3.28 -15.18
C SER A 74 -2.58 -3.21 -15.23
N HIS A 75 -1.89 -3.71 -14.19
CA HIS A 75 -0.43 -3.83 -14.20
C HIS A 75 0.01 -5.24 -14.61
N ILE A 76 1.24 -5.37 -15.13
CA ILE A 76 1.75 -6.62 -15.72
C ILE A 76 2.88 -7.27 -14.93
N ASP A 77 3.33 -6.64 -13.86
CA ASP A 77 4.28 -7.25 -12.92
C ASP A 77 3.56 -7.98 -11.80
N MET A 78 4.30 -8.75 -11.04
CA MET A 78 3.79 -9.46 -9.87
C MET A 78 4.82 -9.48 -8.74
N VAL A 79 4.34 -9.51 -7.51
CA VAL A 79 5.17 -9.82 -6.34
C VAL A 79 5.64 -11.27 -6.39
N CYS A 80 6.93 -11.50 -6.18
CA CYS A 80 7.58 -12.80 -6.28
C CYS A 80 7.94 -13.35 -4.90
N GLU A 81 7.00 -14.06 -4.26
CA GLU A 81 7.18 -14.72 -2.97
C GLU A 81 6.93 -16.21 -3.09
N LYS A 82 7.68 -17.02 -2.31
CA LYS A 82 7.53 -18.48 -2.26
C LYS A 82 7.82 -19.03 -0.89
N ASN A 83 7.26 -20.19 -0.60
CA ASN A 83 7.62 -20.96 0.62
C ASN A 83 9.07 -21.40 0.57
N ASN A 84 9.74 -21.48 1.73
CA ASN A 84 11.16 -21.80 1.83
C ASN A 84 11.54 -23.20 1.30
N ASP A 85 10.60 -24.12 1.29
CA ASP A 85 10.74 -25.50 0.80
C ASP A 85 10.43 -25.66 -0.69
N VAL A 86 9.98 -24.60 -1.36
CA VAL A 86 9.64 -24.61 -2.80
C VAL A 86 10.85 -24.18 -3.63
N GLN A 87 11.20 -25.03 -4.61
CA GLN A 87 12.20 -24.68 -5.62
C GLN A 87 11.48 -24.01 -6.81
N HIS A 88 11.72 -22.72 -7.01
CA HIS A 88 11.13 -21.94 -8.09
C HIS A 88 12.03 -20.75 -8.40
N ASP A 89 12.25 -20.47 -9.68
CA ASP A 89 12.94 -19.28 -10.17
C ASP A 89 11.96 -18.41 -10.96
N PHE A 90 11.50 -17.32 -10.36
CA PHE A 90 10.55 -16.39 -10.99
C PHE A 90 11.04 -15.72 -12.28
N LEU A 91 12.35 -15.81 -12.60
CA LEU A 91 12.88 -15.30 -13.87
C LEU A 91 12.70 -16.26 -15.04
N THR A 92 12.48 -17.55 -14.75
CA THR A 92 12.48 -18.62 -15.79
C THR A 92 11.30 -19.54 -15.71
N ASP A 93 10.79 -19.83 -14.51
CA ASP A 93 9.79 -20.85 -14.32
C ASP A 93 8.36 -20.28 -14.42
N PRO A 94 7.42 -21.06 -14.98
CA PRO A 94 6.01 -20.67 -15.01
C PRO A 94 5.36 -20.82 -13.65
N ILE A 95 4.32 -20.03 -13.39
CA ILE A 95 3.46 -20.22 -12.21
C ILE A 95 2.55 -21.43 -12.43
N GLU A 96 2.72 -22.45 -11.59
CA GLU A 96 1.87 -23.65 -11.64
C GLU A 96 0.61 -23.44 -10.79
N THR A 97 -0.55 -23.36 -11.45
CA THR A 97 -1.83 -23.15 -10.78
C THR A 97 -2.53 -24.47 -10.44
N GLU A 98 -3.32 -24.45 -9.35
CA GLU A 98 -4.19 -25.56 -8.95
C GLU A 98 -5.53 -25.05 -8.41
N ILE A 99 -6.57 -25.88 -8.50
CA ILE A 99 -7.90 -25.58 -7.96
C ILE A 99 -8.07 -26.25 -6.61
N ASP A 100 -8.44 -25.46 -5.60
CA ASP A 100 -8.75 -25.91 -4.25
C ASP A 100 -10.17 -25.47 -3.87
N GLY A 101 -11.13 -26.36 -4.04
CA GLY A 101 -12.55 -26.06 -3.89
C GLY A 101 -13.05 -25.02 -4.91
N GLU A 102 -13.39 -23.83 -4.46
CA GLU A 102 -13.80 -22.70 -5.32
C GLU A 102 -12.65 -21.70 -5.58
N TRP A 103 -11.45 -22.02 -5.12
CA TRP A 103 -10.30 -21.14 -5.24
C TRP A 103 -9.29 -21.63 -6.28
N LEU A 104 -8.75 -20.71 -7.05
CA LEU A 104 -7.55 -20.91 -7.86
C LEU A 104 -6.36 -20.36 -7.07
N LYS A 105 -5.29 -21.13 -6.94
CA LYS A 105 -4.05 -20.76 -6.24
C LYS A 105 -2.82 -21.30 -6.98
N ALA A 106 -1.64 -20.82 -6.61
CA ALA A 106 -0.37 -21.37 -7.06
C ALA A 106 0.16 -22.46 -6.10
N LYS A 107 1.09 -23.27 -6.56
CA LYS A 107 1.72 -24.34 -5.78
C LYS A 107 2.93 -23.82 -4.99
N GLY A 108 2.64 -23.13 -3.88
CA GLY A 108 3.67 -22.67 -2.93
C GLY A 108 4.44 -21.42 -3.35
N THR A 109 3.93 -20.71 -4.36
CA THR A 109 4.37 -19.37 -4.78
C THR A 109 3.19 -18.40 -4.73
N THR A 110 3.45 -17.10 -4.86
CA THR A 110 2.43 -16.12 -5.26
C THR A 110 1.77 -16.57 -6.56
N LEU A 111 0.48 -16.28 -6.72
CA LEU A 111 -0.29 -16.61 -7.91
C LEU A 111 -0.10 -15.56 -9.02
N GLY A 112 0.03 -14.29 -8.62
CA GLY A 112 0.05 -13.12 -9.50
C GLY A 112 -1.32 -12.80 -10.10
N ALA A 113 -2.41 -13.24 -9.45
CA ALA A 113 -3.76 -12.85 -9.85
C ALA A 113 -3.97 -11.34 -9.72
N ASP A 114 -3.29 -10.72 -8.79
CA ASP A 114 -2.99 -9.31 -8.67
C ASP A 114 -1.78 -8.97 -9.57
N ASN A 115 -1.93 -8.34 -10.76
CA ASN A 115 -3.20 -7.96 -11.41
C ASN A 115 -3.42 -8.71 -12.75
N ASP A 116 -2.89 -9.93 -12.90
CA ASP A 116 -3.04 -10.71 -14.14
C ASP A 116 -4.47 -11.04 -14.48
N ILE A 117 -5.39 -11.06 -13.50
CA ILE A 117 -6.79 -11.29 -13.80
C ILE A 117 -7.40 -10.09 -14.55
N GLY A 118 -6.94 -8.88 -14.25
CA GLY A 118 -7.24 -7.68 -15.04
C GLY A 118 -6.68 -7.80 -16.45
N VAL A 119 -5.38 -8.11 -16.58
CA VAL A 119 -4.71 -8.33 -17.87
C VAL A 119 -5.41 -9.40 -18.70
N ALA A 120 -5.72 -10.56 -18.13
CA ALA A 120 -6.41 -11.65 -18.82
C ALA A 120 -7.80 -11.25 -19.31
N THR A 121 -8.50 -10.45 -18.52
CA THR A 121 -9.83 -9.91 -18.84
C THR A 121 -9.75 -8.96 -20.03
N GLU A 122 -8.78 -8.05 -20.04
CA GLU A 122 -8.54 -7.14 -21.15
C GLU A 122 -8.19 -7.91 -22.44
N LEU A 123 -7.31 -8.91 -22.35
CA LEU A 123 -6.96 -9.74 -23.50
C LEU A 123 -8.16 -10.54 -24.05
N ALA A 124 -9.03 -11.03 -23.16
CA ALA A 124 -10.26 -11.72 -23.57
C ALA A 124 -11.21 -10.79 -24.32
N ILE A 125 -11.37 -9.53 -23.90
CA ILE A 125 -12.18 -8.51 -24.58
C ILE A 125 -11.53 -8.14 -25.92
N LEU A 126 -10.22 -7.95 -25.98
CA LEU A 126 -9.50 -7.59 -27.20
C LEU A 126 -9.61 -8.68 -28.27
N ALA A 127 -9.63 -9.96 -27.87
CA ALA A 127 -9.67 -11.10 -28.77
C ALA A 127 -11.07 -11.49 -29.26
N ASP A 128 -12.14 -11.02 -28.62
CA ASP A 128 -13.52 -11.42 -28.92
C ASP A 128 -14.28 -10.31 -29.66
N ASP A 129 -14.50 -10.50 -30.94
CA ASP A 129 -15.21 -9.55 -31.80
C ASP A 129 -16.76 -9.60 -31.63
N SER A 130 -17.27 -10.53 -30.81
CA SER A 130 -18.70 -10.61 -30.51
C SER A 130 -19.16 -9.69 -29.37
N ILE A 131 -18.22 -9.12 -28.62
CA ILE A 131 -18.49 -8.21 -27.50
C ILE A 131 -18.78 -6.81 -28.05
N GLU A 132 -19.95 -6.25 -27.71
CA GLU A 132 -20.32 -4.88 -28.07
C GLU A 132 -19.65 -3.86 -27.14
N HIS A 133 -18.98 -2.86 -27.71
CA HIS A 133 -18.29 -1.78 -26.97
C HIS A 133 -18.06 -0.54 -27.81
N GLY A 134 -17.89 0.62 -27.18
CA GLY A 134 -17.34 1.84 -27.79
C GLY A 134 -15.84 1.69 -28.10
N PRO A 135 -15.14 2.76 -28.49
CA PRO A 135 -13.68 2.71 -28.65
C PRO A 135 -13.01 2.28 -27.36
N LEU A 136 -12.09 1.32 -27.39
CA LEU A 136 -11.36 0.81 -26.24
C LEU A 136 -9.86 1.08 -26.36
N GLU A 137 -9.24 1.40 -25.24
CA GLU A 137 -7.81 1.40 -25.02
C GLU A 137 -7.52 0.50 -23.82
N CYS A 138 -6.66 -0.49 -23.98
CA CYS A 138 -6.18 -1.35 -22.88
C CYS A 138 -4.78 -0.90 -22.49
N LEU A 139 -4.62 -0.35 -21.31
CA LEU A 139 -3.37 0.17 -20.76
C LEU A 139 -2.79 -0.82 -19.76
N PHE A 140 -1.62 -1.32 -20.06
CA PHE A 140 -0.86 -2.27 -19.26
C PHE A 140 0.36 -1.54 -18.70
N THR A 141 0.41 -1.34 -17.38
CA THR A 141 1.50 -0.64 -16.70
C THR A 141 2.56 -1.59 -16.17
N VAL A 142 3.80 -1.12 -16.05
CA VAL A 142 4.95 -1.86 -15.51
C VAL A 142 5.27 -1.40 -14.10
N ASP A 143 5.86 -2.31 -13.29
CA ASP A 143 6.44 -2.03 -11.97
C ASP A 143 5.48 -1.25 -11.05
N GLU A 144 4.26 -1.72 -10.92
CA GLU A 144 3.29 -1.20 -9.95
C GLU A 144 3.75 -1.51 -8.53
N GLU A 145 4.06 -2.77 -8.27
CA GLU A 145 4.27 -3.42 -6.97
C GLU A 145 5.46 -2.88 -6.17
N THR A 146 6.46 -2.30 -6.84
CA THR A 146 7.65 -1.80 -6.15
C THR A 146 7.78 -0.28 -6.17
N GLY A 147 6.96 0.43 -6.97
CA GLY A 147 7.08 1.88 -7.01
C GLY A 147 6.16 2.64 -7.95
N LEU A 148 5.14 1.99 -8.55
CA LEU A 148 4.22 2.63 -9.52
C LEU A 148 4.99 3.26 -10.71
N THR A 149 6.15 2.68 -11.08
CA THR A 149 7.11 3.32 -12.01
C THR A 149 6.49 3.58 -13.38
N GLY A 150 5.69 2.64 -13.89
CA GLY A 150 4.98 2.78 -15.16
C GLY A 150 4.01 3.96 -15.15
N ALA A 151 3.16 4.05 -14.13
CA ALA A 151 2.20 5.14 -13.99
C ALA A 151 2.90 6.50 -13.78
N PHE A 152 3.99 6.55 -13.01
CA PHE A 152 4.81 7.77 -12.87
C PHE A 152 5.38 8.24 -14.20
N ALA A 153 5.89 7.32 -15.02
CA ALA A 153 6.55 7.63 -16.27
C ALA A 153 5.56 7.95 -17.42
N LEU A 154 4.30 7.56 -17.27
CA LEU A 154 3.27 7.79 -18.29
C LEU A 154 3.19 9.27 -18.67
N LYS A 155 3.22 9.56 -19.97
CA LYS A 155 3.17 10.93 -20.49
C LYS A 155 1.76 11.29 -20.96
N GLU A 156 1.41 12.56 -20.85
CA GLU A 156 0.17 13.11 -21.45
C GLU A 156 0.08 12.74 -22.94
N GLY A 157 -1.11 12.37 -23.39
CA GLY A 157 -1.35 11.98 -24.78
C GLY A 157 -0.96 10.55 -25.15
N PHE A 158 -0.45 9.73 -24.22
CA PHE A 158 -0.20 8.31 -24.49
C PHE A 158 -1.53 7.55 -24.67
N MET A 159 -2.50 7.79 -23.80
CA MET A 159 -3.88 7.36 -23.95
C MET A 159 -4.79 8.55 -24.30
N SER A 160 -6.00 8.26 -24.80
CA SER A 160 -6.95 9.29 -25.22
C SER A 160 -8.37 9.09 -24.64
N GLY A 161 -8.56 8.14 -23.76
CA GLY A 161 -9.86 7.84 -23.17
C GLY A 161 -10.39 8.90 -22.24
N ASP A 162 -11.73 9.01 -22.19
CA ASP A 162 -12.47 9.90 -21.29
C ASP A 162 -12.79 9.24 -19.95
N ILE A 163 -12.84 7.91 -19.95
CA ILE A 163 -13.20 7.04 -18.82
C ILE A 163 -12.08 6.03 -18.59
N LEU A 164 -11.72 5.77 -17.35
CA LEU A 164 -10.78 4.70 -17.00
C LEU A 164 -11.42 3.73 -16.00
N LEU A 165 -11.41 2.47 -16.38
CA LEU A 165 -11.79 1.34 -15.52
C LEU A 165 -10.50 0.64 -15.08
N ASN A 166 -10.07 0.89 -13.86
CA ASN A 166 -8.96 0.18 -13.25
C ASN A 166 -9.48 -1.18 -12.75
N LEU A 167 -8.78 -2.26 -13.12
CA LEU A 167 -9.19 -3.64 -12.87
C LEU A 167 -8.37 -4.29 -11.74
N ASP A 168 -7.92 -3.47 -10.79
CA ASP A 168 -6.92 -3.80 -9.78
C ASP A 168 -7.49 -3.86 -8.35
N SER A 169 -8.79 -4.02 -8.20
CA SER A 169 -9.43 -4.20 -6.91
C SER A 169 -9.68 -5.67 -6.61
N GLU A 170 -9.63 -6.03 -5.32
CA GLU A 170 -9.59 -7.40 -4.84
C GLU A 170 -10.89 -7.86 -4.15
N ASP A 171 -11.95 -7.05 -4.19
CA ASP A 171 -13.21 -7.33 -3.49
C ASP A 171 -14.40 -7.27 -4.46
N GLU A 172 -14.99 -8.44 -4.79
CA GLU A 172 -16.20 -8.51 -5.61
C GLU A 172 -17.38 -7.82 -4.89
N GLY A 173 -18.13 -7.01 -5.65
CA GLY A 173 -19.26 -6.23 -5.13
C GLY A 173 -18.87 -4.88 -4.53
N GLU A 174 -17.62 -4.50 -4.64
CA GLU A 174 -17.11 -3.19 -4.21
C GLU A 174 -16.65 -2.38 -5.42
N ILE A 175 -16.94 -1.08 -5.43
CA ILE A 175 -16.48 -0.13 -6.45
C ILE A 175 -15.71 0.98 -5.73
N PHE A 176 -14.43 1.11 -6.05
CA PHE A 176 -13.58 2.15 -5.49
C PHE A 176 -13.59 3.38 -6.38
N ILE A 177 -13.72 4.55 -5.76
CA ILE A 177 -13.82 5.87 -6.42
C ILE A 177 -12.77 6.86 -5.92
N GLY A 178 -11.80 6.38 -5.16
CA GLY A 178 -10.74 7.22 -4.61
C GLY A 178 -9.67 6.42 -3.90
N CYS A 179 -8.48 7.01 -3.82
CA CYS A 179 -7.34 6.45 -3.10
C CYS A 179 -6.50 7.54 -2.43
N ALA A 180 -5.69 7.17 -1.45
CA ALA A 180 -4.77 8.11 -0.84
C ALA A 180 -3.47 8.23 -1.66
N GLY A 181 -2.98 9.45 -1.81
CA GLY A 181 -1.59 9.71 -2.11
C GLY A 181 -0.71 9.56 -0.88
N GLY A 182 0.60 9.55 -1.09
CA GLY A 182 1.55 9.41 0.00
C GLY A 182 2.79 10.28 -0.19
N ILE A 183 3.45 10.58 0.93
CA ILE A 183 4.77 11.19 0.97
C ILE A 183 5.50 10.70 2.23
N ASP A 184 6.77 10.39 2.10
CA ASP A 184 7.60 10.01 3.24
C ASP A 184 8.41 11.20 3.71
N SER A 185 8.55 11.34 5.03
CA SER A 185 9.43 12.33 5.64
C SER A 185 10.53 11.63 6.43
N VAL A 186 11.75 12.09 6.25
CA VAL A 186 12.94 11.59 6.94
C VAL A 186 13.53 12.69 7.78
N ALA A 187 13.57 12.48 9.10
CA ALA A 187 14.22 13.39 10.04
C ALA A 187 15.53 12.77 10.57
N GLU A 188 16.60 13.54 10.58
CA GLU A 188 17.91 13.10 11.04
C GLU A 188 18.43 14.02 12.14
N PHE A 189 18.77 13.42 13.29
CA PHE A 189 19.49 14.05 14.38
C PHE A 189 20.95 13.60 14.36
N THR A 190 21.87 14.54 14.34
CA THR A 190 23.27 14.25 14.63
C THR A 190 23.51 14.46 16.11
N TYR A 191 24.18 13.52 16.78
CA TYR A 191 24.48 13.57 18.19
C TYR A 191 25.97 13.46 18.46
N LYS A 192 26.38 13.82 19.67
CA LYS A 192 27.72 13.57 20.21
C LYS A 192 27.65 12.41 21.18
N GLU A 193 28.68 11.56 21.17
CA GLU A 193 28.85 10.58 22.23
C GLU A 193 29.38 11.25 23.49
N VAL A 194 28.80 10.88 24.62
CA VAL A 194 29.24 11.29 25.95
C VAL A 194 29.49 10.05 26.80
N GLU A 195 30.47 10.10 27.70
CA GLU A 195 30.74 9.02 28.64
C GLU A 195 29.58 8.90 29.67
N VAL A 196 29.17 7.66 29.94
CA VAL A 196 28.22 7.41 31.04
C VAL A 196 29.00 7.37 32.34
N PRO A 197 28.61 8.15 33.40
CA PRO A 197 29.31 8.16 34.66
C PRO A 197 29.34 6.81 35.35
N ALA A 198 30.34 6.57 36.19
CA ALA A 198 30.40 5.37 37.03
C ALA A 198 29.25 5.35 38.06
N GLY A 199 28.78 4.15 38.42
CA GLY A 199 27.68 4.01 39.37
C GLY A 199 26.28 4.14 38.75
N TYR A 200 26.16 3.87 37.47
CA TYR A 200 24.89 3.83 36.77
C TYR A 200 24.41 2.38 36.54
N PHE A 201 23.11 2.19 36.66
CA PHE A 201 22.39 0.95 36.33
C PHE A 201 21.98 0.99 34.85
N PHE A 202 22.44 -0.01 34.10
CA PHE A 202 22.09 -0.17 32.70
C PHE A 202 20.94 -1.14 32.53
N PHE A 203 20.00 -0.78 31.66
CA PHE A 203 18.84 -1.60 31.37
C PHE A 203 18.40 -1.46 29.91
N LYS A 204 17.87 -2.54 29.37
CA LYS A 204 17.13 -2.56 28.12
C LYS A 204 15.64 -2.54 28.45
N VAL A 205 14.90 -1.62 27.84
CA VAL A 205 13.43 -1.61 27.85
C VAL A 205 12.93 -1.91 26.46
N GLU A 206 11.95 -2.78 26.35
CA GLU A 206 11.41 -3.27 25.08
C GLU A 206 9.89 -3.26 25.09
N VAL A 207 9.29 -2.74 24.02
CA VAL A 207 7.86 -2.82 23.68
C VAL A 207 7.69 -3.87 22.61
N LYS A 208 6.83 -4.88 22.83
CA LYS A 208 6.57 -5.97 21.90
C LYS A 208 5.16 -6.53 22.04
N GLY A 209 4.79 -7.45 21.16
CA GLY A 209 3.49 -8.12 21.17
C GLY A 209 2.37 -7.26 20.54
N LEU A 210 2.69 -6.15 19.89
CA LEU A 210 1.73 -5.37 19.13
C LEU A 210 1.38 -6.03 17.81
N LYS A 211 0.14 -5.85 17.34
CA LYS A 211 -0.33 -6.41 16.07
C LYS A 211 0.32 -5.76 14.86
N GLY A 212 0.57 -4.45 14.93
CA GLY A 212 1.02 -3.68 13.78
C GLY A 212 -0.06 -3.57 12.71
N GLY A 213 0.33 -3.48 11.44
CA GLY A 213 -0.56 -3.41 10.29
C GLY A 213 -0.10 -2.43 9.23
N HIS A 214 -0.86 -2.31 8.15
CA HIS A 214 -0.58 -1.37 7.08
C HIS A 214 -0.84 0.07 7.52
N SER A 215 0.11 0.97 7.22
CA SER A 215 0.05 2.38 7.65
C SER A 215 -1.08 3.20 7.01
N GLY A 216 -1.73 2.67 5.99
CA GLY A 216 -2.94 3.22 5.37
C GLY A 216 -4.18 2.45 5.81
N GLY A 217 -4.36 1.22 5.32
CA GLY A 217 -5.57 0.42 5.53
C GLY A 217 -5.93 0.16 6.98
N ASP A 218 -4.93 0.04 7.87
CA ASP A 218 -5.14 -0.29 9.27
C ASP A 218 -4.98 0.88 10.24
N ILE A 219 -4.61 2.07 9.77
CA ILE A 219 -4.25 3.22 10.63
C ILE A 219 -5.40 3.68 11.54
N HIS A 220 -6.65 3.45 11.12
CA HIS A 220 -7.86 3.82 11.85
C HIS A 220 -8.28 2.81 12.92
N LEU A 221 -7.62 1.64 12.99
CA LEU A 221 -8.01 0.55 13.90
C LEU A 221 -7.55 0.78 15.36
N GLY A 222 -6.90 1.91 15.65
CA GLY A 222 -6.46 2.24 17.00
C GLY A 222 -5.34 1.33 17.54
N ARG A 223 -4.55 0.73 16.64
CA ARG A 223 -3.41 -0.13 17.02
C ARG A 223 -2.29 0.68 17.64
N GLY A 224 -1.57 0.04 18.57
CA GLY A 224 -0.44 0.65 19.25
C GLY A 224 0.77 0.89 18.33
N ASN A 225 1.46 2.02 18.56
CA ASN A 225 2.74 2.32 17.92
C ASN A 225 3.87 2.12 18.93
N ALA A 226 4.74 1.14 18.70
CA ALA A 226 5.81 0.77 19.63
C ALA A 226 6.77 1.95 19.90
N ASN A 227 7.10 2.77 18.89
CA ASN A 227 7.96 3.94 19.04
C ASN A 227 7.34 4.98 19.97
N LYS A 228 6.03 5.23 19.84
CA LYS A 228 5.31 6.18 20.71
C LYS A 228 5.20 5.68 22.15
N ILE A 229 4.91 4.39 22.33
CA ILE A 229 4.81 3.77 23.66
C ILE A 229 6.17 3.81 24.36
N LEU A 230 7.24 3.38 23.67
CA LEU A 230 8.59 3.43 24.20
C LEU A 230 8.99 4.86 24.60
N ASN A 231 8.76 5.82 23.71
CA ASN A 231 9.10 7.22 23.95
C ASN A 231 8.36 7.82 25.15
N ARG A 232 7.10 7.45 25.37
CA ARG A 232 6.33 7.86 26.57
C ARG A 232 7.02 7.42 27.86
N PHE A 233 7.48 6.17 27.91
CA PHE A 233 8.25 5.65 29.05
C PHE A 233 9.58 6.38 29.24
N LEU A 234 10.36 6.50 28.15
CA LEU A 234 11.67 7.19 28.20
C LEU A 234 11.53 8.64 28.65
N THR A 235 10.51 9.34 28.21
CA THR A 235 10.23 10.72 28.64
C THR A 235 9.92 10.81 30.13
N ARG A 236 9.15 9.85 30.70
CA ARG A 236 8.92 9.77 32.14
C ARG A 236 10.23 9.58 32.89
N MET A 237 11.08 8.69 32.43
CA MET A 237 12.37 8.42 33.07
C MET A 237 13.29 9.63 33.00
N ALA A 238 13.40 10.27 31.85
CA ALA A 238 14.23 11.46 31.67
C ALA A 238 13.74 12.70 32.44
N THR A 239 12.46 12.73 32.84
CA THR A 239 11.92 13.80 33.64
C THR A 239 12.21 13.62 35.16
N ARG A 240 12.41 12.38 35.59
CA ARG A 240 12.56 12.02 37.01
C ARG A 240 14.01 11.72 37.42
N HIS A 241 14.80 11.25 36.43
CA HIS A 241 16.15 10.76 36.66
C HIS A 241 17.10 11.33 35.64
N ASP A 242 18.38 11.34 35.96
CA ASP A 242 19.47 11.62 35.03
C ASP A 242 19.64 10.41 34.08
N LEU A 243 18.84 10.41 33.01
CA LEU A 243 18.78 9.31 32.03
C LEU A 243 19.81 9.50 30.92
N TYR A 244 20.65 8.51 30.70
CA TYR A 244 21.51 8.39 29.55
C TYR A 244 20.90 7.41 28.54
N LEU A 245 20.62 7.87 27.34
CA LEU A 245 20.14 7.05 26.22
C LEU A 245 21.32 6.53 25.42
N CYS A 246 21.60 5.21 25.51
CA CYS A 246 22.72 4.59 24.83
C CYS A 246 22.34 4.07 23.44
N GLU A 247 21.13 3.54 23.31
CA GLU A 247 20.64 2.97 22.05
C GLU A 247 19.13 3.12 21.95
N ILE A 248 18.62 3.35 20.74
CA ILE A 248 17.18 3.35 20.46
C ILE A 248 16.93 2.74 19.08
N ASN A 249 15.93 1.86 18.99
CA ASN A 249 15.58 1.17 17.75
C ASN A 249 14.10 0.79 17.78
N GLY A 250 13.37 1.04 16.70
CA GLY A 250 11.98 0.59 16.56
C GLY A 250 11.45 0.75 15.16
N GLY A 251 10.52 -0.13 14.79
CA GLY A 251 9.94 -0.20 13.46
C GLY A 251 10.95 -0.57 12.36
N ASN A 252 10.49 -0.96 11.19
CA ASN A 252 11.35 -1.34 10.07
C ASN A 252 10.89 -0.72 8.75
N LEU A 253 9.61 -0.85 8.40
CA LEU A 253 9.05 -0.45 7.12
C LEU A 253 8.22 0.83 7.25
N ARG A 254 8.36 1.74 6.29
CA ARG A 254 7.63 3.02 6.26
C ARG A 254 6.10 2.85 6.15
N ASN A 255 5.67 1.80 5.46
CA ASN A 255 4.26 1.46 5.25
C ASN A 255 3.66 0.53 6.31
N ALA A 256 4.38 0.27 7.41
CA ALA A 256 3.92 -0.56 8.51
C ALA A 256 3.84 0.22 9.84
N ILE A 257 2.81 -0.03 10.64
CA ILE A 257 2.71 0.45 12.02
C ILE A 257 3.73 -0.34 12.85
N PRO A 258 4.67 0.30 13.56
CA PRO A 258 5.74 -0.39 14.29
C PRO A 258 5.21 -1.25 15.43
N ARG A 259 5.56 -2.54 15.39
CA ARG A 259 5.13 -3.55 16.36
C ARG A 259 6.06 -3.70 17.56
N GLU A 260 7.31 -3.33 17.37
CA GLU A 260 8.39 -3.53 18.33
C GLU A 260 9.31 -2.31 18.36
N ALA A 261 9.77 -1.98 19.55
CA ALA A 261 10.79 -0.97 19.75
C ALA A 261 11.54 -1.25 21.08
N TYR A 262 12.81 -0.89 21.13
CA TYR A 262 13.59 -0.98 22.36
C TYR A 262 14.54 0.21 22.52
N ALA A 263 14.96 0.42 23.76
CA ALA A 263 16.05 1.32 24.09
C ALA A 263 16.97 0.69 25.13
N ILE A 264 18.25 1.05 25.06
CA ILE A 264 19.24 0.77 26.11
C ILE A 264 19.56 2.08 26.80
N CYS A 265 19.35 2.11 28.10
CA CYS A 265 19.48 3.32 28.92
C CYS A 265 20.33 3.06 30.16
N ALA A 266 20.80 4.13 30.76
CA ALA A 266 21.42 4.11 32.08
C ALA A 266 20.83 5.22 32.96
N VAL A 267 20.65 4.91 34.22
CA VAL A 267 20.22 5.85 35.31
C VAL A 267 21.14 5.64 36.50
N PRO A 268 21.23 6.59 37.46
CA PRO A 268 21.93 6.34 38.73
C PRO A 268 21.51 5.02 39.39
N GLU A 269 22.44 4.26 39.95
CA GLU A 269 22.18 2.91 40.51
C GLU A 269 21.07 2.90 41.58
N ASP A 270 20.93 3.99 42.34
CA ASP A 270 19.88 4.17 43.35
C ASP A 270 18.47 4.32 42.72
N ALA A 271 18.37 4.74 41.47
CA ALA A 271 17.11 4.84 40.75
C ALA A 271 16.59 3.49 40.18
N LYS A 272 17.37 2.40 40.31
CA LYS A 272 17.04 1.07 39.72
C LYS A 272 15.66 0.53 40.15
N HIS A 273 15.29 0.70 41.39
CA HIS A 273 13.98 0.26 41.90
C HIS A 273 12.85 1.13 41.38
N ASP A 274 13.06 2.44 41.26
CA ASP A 274 12.10 3.39 40.72
C ASP A 274 11.78 3.11 39.27
N VAL A 275 12.81 2.84 38.46
CA VAL A 275 12.63 2.48 37.00
C VAL A 275 11.73 1.26 36.85
N ARG A 276 11.95 0.21 37.66
CA ARG A 276 11.12 -1.01 37.61
C ARG A 276 9.70 -0.79 38.10
N THR A 277 9.53 0.00 39.17
CA THR A 277 8.21 0.35 39.69
C THR A 277 7.45 1.17 38.65
N GLU A 278 8.09 2.18 38.08
CA GLU A 278 7.48 3.04 37.09
C GLU A 278 7.12 2.27 35.79
N LEU A 279 7.95 1.31 35.39
CA LEU A 279 7.60 0.46 34.26
C LEU A 279 6.31 -0.34 34.52
N ASN A 280 6.17 -0.93 35.72
CA ASN A 280 4.96 -1.69 36.06
C ASN A 280 3.71 -0.80 36.08
N ILE A 281 3.81 0.41 36.62
CA ILE A 281 2.71 1.38 36.58
C ILE A 281 2.38 1.75 35.14
N PHE A 282 3.38 2.13 34.36
CA PHE A 282 3.22 2.51 32.98
C PHE A 282 2.65 1.36 32.11
N THR A 283 3.11 0.12 32.34
CA THR A 283 2.58 -1.06 31.65
C THR A 283 1.08 -1.20 31.90
N SER A 284 0.65 -1.11 33.17
CA SER A 284 -0.78 -1.22 33.51
C SER A 284 -1.62 -0.10 32.86
N GLU A 285 -1.08 1.10 32.75
CA GLU A 285 -1.77 2.22 32.08
C GLU A 285 -1.94 1.94 30.60
N VAL A 286 -0.88 1.53 29.89
CA VAL A 286 -0.91 1.28 28.45
C VAL A 286 -1.72 0.03 28.11
N GLU A 287 -1.63 -1.03 28.93
CA GLU A 287 -2.48 -2.22 28.80
C GLU A 287 -3.97 -1.87 28.92
N ASN A 288 -4.33 -0.98 29.86
CA ASN A 288 -5.71 -0.50 29.99
C ASN A 288 -6.13 0.35 28.78
N GLU A 289 -5.27 1.25 28.29
CA GLU A 289 -5.54 2.10 27.12
C GLU A 289 -5.79 1.27 25.85
N LEU A 290 -5.05 0.18 25.66
CA LEU A 290 -5.01 -0.63 24.43
C LEU A 290 -5.61 -2.04 24.62
N SER A 291 -6.32 -2.30 25.69
CA SER A 291 -6.83 -3.63 26.09
C SER A 291 -7.63 -4.35 25.01
N VAL A 292 -8.35 -3.60 24.15
CA VAL A 292 -9.18 -4.14 23.08
C VAL A 292 -8.36 -4.37 21.80
N THR A 293 -7.49 -3.43 21.48
CA THR A 293 -6.75 -3.47 20.20
C THR A 293 -5.46 -4.27 20.30
N GLU A 294 -4.79 -4.27 21.47
CA GLU A 294 -3.47 -4.90 21.66
C GLU A 294 -3.42 -5.80 22.91
N PRO A 295 -4.20 -6.90 22.97
CA PRO A 295 -4.28 -7.77 24.16
C PRO A 295 -2.96 -8.49 24.49
N ASP A 296 -2.03 -8.58 23.54
CA ASP A 296 -0.74 -9.26 23.69
C ASP A 296 0.43 -8.31 23.94
N LEU A 297 0.15 -7.00 24.12
CA LEU A 297 1.17 -6.00 24.45
C LEU A 297 2.01 -6.43 25.64
N ARG A 298 3.32 -6.25 25.55
CA ARG A 298 4.29 -6.51 26.64
C ARG A 298 5.31 -5.38 26.66
N LEU A 299 5.58 -4.89 27.87
CA LEU A 299 6.76 -4.07 28.16
C LEU A 299 7.71 -4.90 29.05
N VAL A 300 8.93 -5.05 28.58
CA VAL A 300 9.94 -5.86 29.26
C VAL A 300 11.14 -4.99 29.61
N LEU A 301 11.68 -5.17 30.83
CA LEU A 301 12.90 -4.51 31.27
C LEU A 301 13.88 -5.57 31.77
N GLU A 302 15.05 -5.56 31.19
CA GLU A 302 16.17 -6.44 31.56
C GLU A 302 17.38 -5.61 31.96
N SER A 303 18.18 -6.12 32.90
CA SER A 303 19.48 -5.51 33.19
C SER A 303 20.40 -5.72 31.99
N GLU A 304 21.14 -4.69 31.63
CA GLU A 304 22.03 -4.72 30.45
C GLU A 304 23.49 -4.53 30.87
N THR A 305 24.39 -4.99 30.03
CA THR A 305 25.84 -4.78 30.21
C THR A 305 26.16 -3.28 30.08
N PRO A 306 27.07 -2.76 30.92
CA PRO A 306 27.46 -1.36 30.85
C PRO A 306 27.98 -0.95 29.48
N ARG A 307 27.49 0.18 28.96
CA ARG A 307 27.98 0.84 27.76
C ARG A 307 28.92 1.97 28.15
N LYS A 308 29.97 2.23 27.35
CA LYS A 308 30.90 3.31 27.62
C LYS A 308 30.31 4.67 27.32
N THR A 309 29.55 4.76 26.24
CA THR A 309 29.02 6.00 25.69
C THR A 309 27.50 5.97 25.56
N ALA A 310 26.92 7.16 25.57
CA ALA A 310 25.51 7.44 25.34
C ALA A 310 25.38 8.64 24.37
N ILE A 311 24.20 8.89 23.88
CA ILE A 311 23.81 10.11 23.19
C ILE A 311 23.88 11.28 24.17
N ASP A 312 24.44 12.43 23.76
CA ASP A 312 24.49 13.62 24.60
C ASP A 312 23.09 14.04 25.10
N GLN A 313 23.05 14.63 26.30
CA GLN A 313 21.82 14.94 27.01
C GLN A 313 20.91 15.94 26.27
N ASP A 314 21.52 16.92 25.55
CA ASP A 314 20.75 17.89 24.79
C ASP A 314 20.06 17.23 23.59
N THR A 315 20.78 16.40 22.84
CA THR A 315 20.20 15.64 21.72
C THR A 315 19.16 14.64 22.22
N THR A 316 19.40 13.93 23.33
CA THR A 316 18.43 13.04 23.95
C THR A 316 17.13 13.79 24.29
N ALA A 317 17.23 14.92 24.97
CA ALA A 317 16.06 15.72 25.36
C ALA A 317 15.25 16.22 24.15
N ARG A 318 15.94 16.68 23.10
CA ARG A 318 15.31 17.14 21.86
C ARG A 318 14.65 15.99 21.09
N LEU A 319 15.31 14.84 20.99
CA LEU A 319 14.78 13.63 20.35
C LEU A 319 13.49 13.16 21.04
N LEU A 320 13.51 12.98 22.37
CA LEU A 320 12.34 12.52 23.11
C LEU A 320 11.15 13.47 22.97
N LYS A 321 11.39 14.79 23.02
CA LYS A 321 10.34 15.81 22.79
C LYS A 321 9.80 15.75 21.36
N ALA A 322 10.68 15.60 20.35
CA ALA A 322 10.28 15.50 18.95
C ALA A 322 9.42 14.26 18.69
N LEU A 323 9.84 13.08 19.19
CA LEU A 323 9.07 11.85 19.08
C LEU A 323 7.73 11.93 19.84
N TYR A 324 7.66 12.73 20.89
CA TYR A 324 6.41 12.98 21.63
C TYR A 324 5.47 13.86 20.81
N ALA A 325 5.97 14.97 20.27
CA ALA A 325 5.20 15.95 19.50
C ALA A 325 4.81 15.47 18.09
N ALA A 326 5.65 14.63 17.47
CA ALA A 326 5.37 14.11 16.14
C ALA A 326 4.03 13.37 16.11
N PRO A 327 3.09 13.73 15.22
CA PRO A 327 1.79 13.09 15.15
C PRO A 327 1.91 11.66 14.63
N HIS A 328 0.94 10.80 15.02
CA HIS A 328 0.76 9.45 14.54
C HIS A 328 -0.72 9.08 14.59
N GLY A 329 -1.20 8.40 13.55
CA GLY A 329 -2.59 7.96 13.45
C GLY A 329 -3.42 8.78 12.46
N VAL A 330 -4.73 8.73 12.62
CA VAL A 330 -5.69 9.48 11.81
C VAL A 330 -5.63 10.95 12.19
N TYR A 331 -5.50 11.83 11.21
CA TYR A 331 -5.54 13.27 11.37
C TYR A 331 -6.90 13.86 10.96
N ALA A 332 -7.45 13.38 9.84
CA ALA A 332 -8.76 13.80 9.37
C ALA A 332 -9.53 12.61 8.76
N MET A 333 -10.86 12.66 8.93
CA MET A 333 -11.79 11.74 8.26
C MET A 333 -12.36 12.42 7.01
N SER A 334 -12.70 11.61 5.99
CA SER A 334 -13.33 12.09 4.76
C SER A 334 -14.66 12.79 5.05
N GLN A 335 -14.86 13.93 4.39
CA GLN A 335 -16.15 14.65 4.44
C GLN A 335 -17.15 14.08 3.42
N ASP A 336 -16.66 13.38 2.39
CA ASP A 336 -17.45 12.85 1.28
C ASP A 336 -17.93 11.41 1.55
N ILE A 337 -17.12 10.60 2.26
CA ILE A 337 -17.40 9.19 2.53
C ILE A 337 -17.31 8.90 4.03
N PRO A 338 -18.43 8.60 4.70
CA PRO A 338 -18.44 8.26 6.13
C PRO A 338 -17.57 7.04 6.44
N GLY A 339 -16.76 7.15 7.50
CA GLY A 339 -15.88 6.06 7.96
C GLY A 339 -14.54 5.94 7.22
N LEU A 340 -14.34 6.66 6.12
CA LEU A 340 -13.07 6.71 5.40
C LEU A 340 -12.10 7.68 6.07
N VAL A 341 -10.84 7.26 6.22
CA VAL A 341 -9.74 8.16 6.59
C VAL A 341 -9.38 9.02 5.37
N GLU A 342 -9.35 10.34 5.54
CA GLU A 342 -8.84 11.27 4.54
C GLU A 342 -7.34 11.46 4.67
N THR A 343 -6.88 11.84 5.88
CA THR A 343 -5.47 12.18 6.14
C THR A 343 -4.95 11.44 7.36
N SER A 344 -3.76 10.87 7.26
CA SER A 344 -3.08 10.18 8.34
C SER A 344 -1.56 10.37 8.29
N THR A 345 -0.90 10.02 9.38
CA THR A 345 0.57 9.93 9.46
C THR A 345 1.00 8.73 10.28
N ASN A 346 2.06 8.06 9.87
CA ASN A 346 2.66 6.94 10.58
C ASN A 346 4.09 7.27 11.01
N LEU A 347 4.37 7.26 12.32
CA LEU A 347 5.73 7.28 12.86
C LEU A 347 6.32 5.87 12.71
N ALA A 348 6.94 5.61 11.58
CA ALA A 348 7.25 4.27 11.11
C ALA A 348 8.51 3.66 11.74
N SER A 349 9.62 4.40 11.74
CA SER A 349 10.86 3.85 12.27
C SER A 349 11.72 4.89 12.99
N VAL A 350 12.49 4.41 13.96
CA VAL A 350 13.54 5.16 14.67
C VAL A 350 14.77 4.27 14.67
N LYS A 351 15.85 4.69 14.03
CA LYS A 351 17.07 3.88 13.83
C LYS A 351 18.33 4.67 14.08
N MET A 352 19.23 4.13 14.89
CA MET A 352 20.60 4.62 14.91
C MET A 352 21.36 4.16 13.67
N LYS A 353 22.06 5.08 13.06
CA LYS A 353 22.85 4.88 11.83
C LYS A 353 24.33 5.20 12.11
N PRO A 354 25.28 4.75 11.26
CA PRO A 354 26.68 5.15 11.34
C PRO A 354 26.85 6.68 11.40
N ASN A 355 28.01 7.13 11.87
CA ASN A 355 28.37 8.55 11.98
C ASN A 355 27.49 9.35 12.99
N ASN A 356 27.03 8.69 14.04
CA ASN A 356 26.25 9.33 15.13
C ASN A 356 24.98 10.02 14.62
N VAL A 357 24.24 9.34 13.76
CA VAL A 357 22.96 9.81 13.23
C VAL A 357 21.81 8.97 13.78
N ILE A 358 20.74 9.63 14.22
CA ILE A 358 19.45 8.97 14.50
C ILE A 358 18.51 9.38 13.38
N ARG A 359 18.06 8.39 12.62
CA ARG A 359 17.14 8.54 11.50
C ARG A 359 15.74 8.11 11.89
N ILE A 360 14.78 8.98 11.65
CA ILE A 360 13.36 8.76 11.90
C ILE A 360 12.64 8.84 10.56
N GLU A 361 11.88 7.81 10.24
CA GLU A 361 11.06 7.78 9.04
C GLU A 361 9.59 7.82 9.41
N THR A 362 8.84 8.65 8.70
CA THR A 362 7.40 8.80 8.83
C THR A 362 6.77 8.78 7.44
N SER A 363 5.53 8.30 7.34
CA SER A 363 4.77 8.28 6.09
C SER A 363 3.45 8.99 6.28
N GLN A 364 3.14 9.97 5.43
CA GLN A 364 1.91 10.72 5.45
C GLN A 364 1.05 10.32 4.25
N ARG A 365 -0.24 10.17 4.45
CA ARG A 365 -1.21 9.80 3.43
C ARG A 365 -2.40 10.75 3.44
N SER A 366 -2.91 11.09 2.25
CA SER A 366 -4.18 11.79 2.09
C SER A 366 -4.74 11.59 0.68
N SER A 367 -6.06 11.53 0.56
CA SER A 367 -6.75 11.62 -0.73
C SER A 367 -6.76 13.04 -1.30
N ILE A 368 -6.37 14.05 -0.50
CA ILE A 368 -6.27 15.45 -0.89
C ILE A 368 -4.81 15.89 -0.86
N LEU A 369 -4.27 16.28 -2.01
CA LEU A 369 -2.84 16.61 -2.17
C LEU A 369 -2.38 17.70 -1.19
N SER A 370 -3.13 18.80 -1.08
CA SER A 370 -2.79 19.89 -0.16
C SER A 370 -2.83 19.48 1.31
N ALA A 371 -3.73 18.59 1.71
CA ALA A 371 -3.82 18.08 3.07
C ALA A 371 -2.66 17.10 3.38
N ARG A 372 -2.25 16.29 2.39
CA ARG A 372 -1.02 15.46 2.48
C ARG A 372 0.21 16.33 2.75
N ASP A 373 0.36 17.41 1.97
CA ASP A 373 1.50 18.31 2.08
C ASP A 373 1.48 19.11 3.39
N ASP A 374 0.30 19.51 3.87
CA ASP A 374 0.15 20.16 5.18
C ASP A 374 0.52 19.22 6.33
N MET A 375 0.10 17.95 6.27
CA MET A 375 0.48 16.95 7.25
C MET A 375 1.99 16.68 7.24
N ALA A 376 2.62 16.60 6.06
CA ALA A 376 4.06 16.46 5.94
C ALA A 376 4.80 17.68 6.52
N ASN A 377 4.29 18.88 6.28
CA ASN A 377 4.83 20.11 6.88
C ASN A 377 4.65 20.17 8.39
N THR A 378 3.55 19.64 8.93
CA THR A 378 3.33 19.51 10.37
C THR A 378 4.39 18.60 11.01
N VAL A 379 4.63 17.42 10.42
CA VAL A 379 5.68 16.49 10.85
C VAL A 379 7.06 17.13 10.75
N ARG A 380 7.37 17.77 9.63
CA ARG A 380 8.62 18.50 9.43
C ARG A 380 8.84 19.54 10.52
N SER A 381 7.83 20.34 10.82
CA SER A 381 7.91 21.40 11.82
C SER A 381 8.22 20.85 13.22
N ALA A 382 7.58 19.74 13.62
CA ALA A 382 7.84 19.09 14.89
C ALA A 382 9.32 18.67 15.05
N PHE A 383 9.90 18.08 14.02
CA PHE A 383 11.29 17.64 14.05
C PHE A 383 12.29 18.79 13.90
N GLN A 384 11.99 19.78 13.04
CA GLN A 384 12.88 20.96 12.86
C GLN A 384 12.95 21.84 14.11
N LEU A 385 11.84 22.03 14.83
CA LEU A 385 11.84 22.73 16.12
C LEU A 385 12.75 22.07 17.17
N ALA A 386 12.95 20.76 17.04
CA ALA A 386 13.90 19.99 17.86
C ALA A 386 15.30 19.93 17.26
N GLY A 387 15.58 20.63 16.15
CA GLY A 387 16.89 20.73 15.54
C GLY A 387 17.29 19.56 14.60
N ALA A 388 16.32 18.77 14.14
CA ALA A 388 16.59 17.76 13.13
C ALA A 388 16.69 18.36 11.71
N ASN A 389 17.48 17.74 10.85
CA ASN A 389 17.37 17.95 9.41
C ASN A 389 16.22 17.09 8.86
N VAL A 390 15.32 17.67 8.06
CA VAL A 390 14.17 16.95 7.53
C VAL A 390 14.13 17.06 6.00
N THR A 391 14.01 15.90 5.34
CA THR A 391 13.86 15.77 3.90
C THR A 391 12.57 15.02 3.57
N PHE A 392 12.00 15.29 2.41
CA PHE A 392 10.85 14.58 1.87
C PHE A 392 11.28 13.65 0.74
N GLY A 393 10.59 12.52 0.60
CA GLY A 393 10.62 11.72 -0.61
C GLY A 393 9.86 12.42 -1.75
N GLU A 394 9.82 11.78 -2.92
CA GLU A 394 9.12 12.34 -4.10
C GLU A 394 7.61 12.43 -3.89
N GLY A 395 7.03 11.49 -3.18
CA GLY A 395 5.59 11.42 -2.96
C GLY A 395 4.80 11.06 -4.24
N TYR A 396 3.54 10.71 -4.06
CA TYR A 396 2.61 10.45 -5.15
C TYR A 396 1.24 11.05 -4.81
N PRO A 397 0.46 11.49 -5.83
CA PRO A 397 -0.85 12.11 -5.62
C PRO A 397 -1.90 11.08 -5.20
N GLY A 398 -2.95 11.54 -4.55
CA GLY A 398 -4.15 10.78 -4.29
C GLY A 398 -5.19 10.96 -5.40
N TRP A 399 -6.19 10.14 -5.35
CA TRP A 399 -7.40 10.24 -6.15
C TRP A 399 -8.55 10.60 -5.22
N LYS A 400 -8.96 11.89 -5.25
CA LYS A 400 -10.06 12.37 -4.41
C LYS A 400 -11.36 11.69 -4.85
N PRO A 401 -12.14 11.08 -3.91
CA PRO A 401 -13.41 10.48 -4.23
C PRO A 401 -14.38 11.42 -4.95
N ASN A 402 -15.01 10.93 -6.04
CA ASN A 402 -16.08 11.63 -6.73
C ASN A 402 -17.39 10.80 -6.69
N PRO A 403 -18.27 11.00 -5.70
CA PRO A 403 -19.54 10.27 -5.61
C PRO A 403 -20.57 10.62 -6.70
N HIS A 404 -20.27 11.63 -7.53
CA HIS A 404 -21.12 12.09 -8.64
C HIS A 404 -20.53 11.76 -10.02
N SER A 405 -19.64 10.81 -10.09
CA SER A 405 -19.05 10.31 -11.33
C SER A 405 -20.11 9.64 -12.20
N ALA A 406 -20.11 9.97 -13.50
CA ALA A 406 -21.06 9.38 -14.45
C ALA A 406 -20.80 7.89 -14.65
N ILE A 407 -19.54 7.48 -14.69
CA ILE A 407 -19.19 6.05 -14.83
C ILE A 407 -19.50 5.25 -13.56
N LEU A 408 -19.42 5.88 -12.38
CA LEU A 408 -19.87 5.27 -11.12
C LEU A 408 -21.37 4.96 -11.15
N GLU A 409 -22.19 5.90 -11.62
CA GLU A 409 -23.65 5.69 -11.75
C GLU A 409 -23.94 4.50 -12.66
N VAL A 410 -23.31 4.47 -13.85
CA VAL A 410 -23.43 3.35 -14.79
C VAL A 410 -23.02 2.03 -14.14
N ALA A 411 -21.91 1.98 -13.45
CA ALA A 411 -21.39 0.76 -12.83
C ALA A 411 -22.27 0.29 -11.66
N ALA A 412 -22.76 1.19 -10.82
CA ALA A 412 -23.63 0.85 -9.69
C ALA A 412 -25.00 0.33 -10.18
N GLU A 413 -25.60 0.98 -11.17
CA GLU A 413 -26.85 0.52 -11.78
C GLU A 413 -26.67 -0.83 -12.49
N SER A 414 -25.55 -1.02 -13.19
CA SER A 414 -25.17 -2.28 -13.82
C SER A 414 -25.10 -3.41 -12.80
N TYR A 415 -24.38 -3.20 -11.71
CA TYR A 415 -24.23 -4.21 -10.65
C TYR A 415 -25.59 -4.61 -10.05
N LYS A 416 -26.42 -3.61 -9.74
CA LYS A 416 -27.79 -3.83 -9.23
C LYS A 416 -28.67 -4.59 -10.21
N ARG A 417 -28.62 -4.25 -11.50
CA ARG A 417 -29.37 -4.91 -12.56
C ARG A 417 -29.00 -6.38 -12.73
N LEU A 418 -27.70 -6.68 -12.64
CA LEU A 418 -27.17 -8.03 -12.85
C LEU A 418 -27.35 -8.94 -11.63
N PHE A 419 -27.17 -8.40 -10.42
CA PHE A 419 -27.07 -9.22 -9.21
C PHE A 419 -28.17 -8.95 -8.17
N GLY A 420 -29.03 -7.96 -8.40
CA GLY A 420 -30.17 -7.66 -7.52
C GLY A 420 -29.82 -7.01 -6.19
N VAL A 421 -28.55 -6.64 -5.99
CA VAL A 421 -28.04 -5.96 -4.79
C VAL A 421 -27.24 -4.73 -5.18
N ASP A 422 -27.14 -3.75 -4.28
CA ASP A 422 -26.34 -2.57 -4.51
C ASP A 422 -24.84 -2.90 -4.30
N ALA A 423 -23.98 -2.40 -5.18
CA ALA A 423 -22.54 -2.43 -4.96
C ALA A 423 -22.15 -1.49 -3.80
N LYS A 424 -21.11 -1.84 -3.08
CA LYS A 424 -20.56 -0.98 -2.03
C LYS A 424 -19.60 0.04 -2.65
N ILE A 425 -19.92 1.32 -2.52
CA ILE A 425 -19.06 2.40 -2.99
C ILE A 425 -18.05 2.72 -1.90
N LYS A 426 -16.77 2.62 -2.25
CA LYS A 426 -15.64 2.79 -1.32
C LYS A 426 -14.56 3.70 -1.87
N ALA A 427 -13.65 4.08 -1.01
CA ALA A 427 -12.32 4.55 -1.35
C ALA A 427 -11.32 3.92 -0.39
N ILE A 428 -10.09 3.75 -0.83
CA ILE A 428 -9.04 3.11 -0.04
C ILE A 428 -8.05 4.15 0.50
N HIS A 429 -7.65 4.00 1.75
CA HIS A 429 -6.59 4.83 2.33
C HIS A 429 -5.20 4.25 2.08
N ALA A 430 -4.97 3.76 0.86
CA ALA A 430 -3.72 3.26 0.30
C ALA A 430 -3.53 3.86 -1.09
N GLY A 431 -2.37 3.64 -1.72
CA GLY A 431 -2.11 4.11 -3.08
C GLY A 431 -2.77 3.20 -4.12
N LEU A 432 -3.18 3.80 -5.24
CA LEU A 432 -3.52 3.15 -6.51
C LEU A 432 -2.94 4.00 -7.63
N GLU A 433 -2.63 3.40 -8.77
CA GLU A 433 -2.15 4.10 -9.96
C GLU A 433 -3.10 5.20 -10.45
N CYS A 434 -4.41 5.06 -10.14
CA CYS A 434 -5.46 6.03 -10.48
C CYS A 434 -5.13 7.47 -10.04
N GLY A 435 -4.45 7.64 -8.90
CA GLY A 435 -4.01 8.98 -8.46
C GLY A 435 -3.01 9.62 -9.43
N LEU A 436 -2.09 8.83 -9.97
CA LEU A 436 -1.08 9.26 -10.95
C LEU A 436 -1.70 9.55 -12.32
N PHE A 437 -2.70 8.76 -12.73
CA PHE A 437 -3.42 9.02 -13.98
C PHE A 437 -4.19 10.33 -13.90
N LEU A 438 -4.88 10.59 -12.78
CA LEU A 438 -5.64 11.83 -12.61
C LEU A 438 -4.76 13.07 -12.61
N ASP A 439 -3.52 12.98 -12.12
CA ASP A 439 -2.55 14.08 -12.15
C ASP A 439 -2.21 14.50 -13.59
N LYS A 440 -2.15 13.53 -14.51
CA LYS A 440 -1.80 13.74 -15.93
C LYS A 440 -3.03 13.95 -16.82
N TYR A 441 -4.15 13.39 -16.45
CA TYR A 441 -5.42 13.45 -17.17
C TYR A 441 -6.54 13.95 -16.22
N PRO A 442 -6.57 15.26 -15.90
CA PRO A 442 -7.43 15.81 -14.82
C PRO A 442 -8.95 15.68 -15.05
N THR A 443 -9.36 15.39 -16.28
CA THR A 443 -10.78 15.22 -16.66
C THR A 443 -11.22 13.76 -16.72
N LEU A 444 -10.31 12.81 -16.44
CA LEU A 444 -10.58 11.38 -16.52
C LEU A 444 -11.60 10.97 -15.45
N ASP A 445 -12.68 10.34 -15.88
CA ASP A 445 -13.69 9.77 -14.98
C ASP A 445 -13.34 8.30 -14.69
N MET A 446 -13.14 7.95 -13.42
CA MET A 446 -12.52 6.68 -13.04
C MET A 446 -13.30 5.93 -11.97
N ILE A 447 -13.27 4.60 -12.08
CA ILE A 447 -13.63 3.65 -11.02
C ILE A 447 -12.61 2.51 -11.00
N SER A 448 -12.48 1.83 -9.85
CA SER A 448 -11.72 0.59 -9.74
C SER A 448 -12.60 -0.52 -9.16
N PHE A 449 -12.54 -1.72 -9.72
CA PHE A 449 -13.27 -2.89 -9.27
C PHE A 449 -12.61 -4.18 -9.80
N GLY A 450 -12.91 -5.30 -9.16
CA GLY A 450 -12.28 -6.57 -9.51
C GLY A 450 -13.00 -7.78 -8.90
N PRO A 451 -12.49 -9.00 -9.13
CA PRO A 451 -12.94 -10.21 -8.47
C PRO A 451 -12.38 -10.30 -7.04
N THR A 452 -12.80 -11.31 -6.28
CA THR A 452 -12.25 -11.53 -4.94
C THR A 452 -10.91 -12.25 -4.99
N LEU A 453 -9.87 -11.57 -4.50
CA LEU A 453 -8.54 -12.10 -4.22
C LEU A 453 -8.30 -12.09 -2.71
N THR A 454 -7.51 -12.99 -2.19
CA THR A 454 -7.07 -13.00 -0.79
C THR A 454 -5.66 -13.51 -0.66
N GLY A 455 -4.94 -13.03 0.36
CA GLY A 455 -3.57 -13.44 0.60
C GLY A 455 -2.57 -12.93 -0.43
N VAL A 456 -2.92 -11.90 -1.18
CA VAL A 456 -2.02 -11.25 -2.16
C VAL A 456 -0.66 -10.95 -1.55
N HIS A 457 0.38 -10.89 -2.38
CA HIS A 457 1.78 -10.69 -1.98
C HIS A 457 2.34 -11.79 -1.06
N SER A 458 1.70 -12.98 -1.05
CA SER A 458 2.17 -14.13 -0.29
C SER A 458 1.91 -15.45 -1.03
N PRO A 459 2.56 -16.56 -0.64
CA PRO A 459 2.27 -17.88 -1.20
C PRO A 459 0.85 -18.42 -0.88
N ASP A 460 0.09 -17.72 -0.04
CA ASP A 460 -1.32 -18.02 0.25
C ASP A 460 -2.29 -17.28 -0.69
N GLU A 461 -1.76 -16.55 -1.67
CA GLU A 461 -2.55 -15.84 -2.68
C GLU A 461 -3.48 -16.80 -3.43
N ARG A 462 -4.76 -16.41 -3.48
CA ARG A 462 -5.79 -17.19 -4.14
C ARG A 462 -6.93 -16.31 -4.66
N MET A 463 -7.51 -16.75 -5.77
CA MET A 463 -8.61 -16.08 -6.45
C MET A 463 -9.90 -16.90 -6.35
N LEU A 464 -11.01 -16.28 -5.94
CA LEU A 464 -12.31 -16.94 -5.82
C LEU A 464 -12.98 -17.04 -7.20
N ILE A 465 -12.95 -18.24 -7.79
CA ILE A 465 -13.38 -18.52 -9.17
C ILE A 465 -14.77 -17.98 -9.50
N PRO A 466 -15.84 -18.17 -8.69
CA PRO A 466 -17.18 -17.67 -9.04
C PRO A 466 -17.24 -16.14 -9.18
N THR A 467 -16.36 -15.40 -8.53
CA THR A 467 -16.36 -13.93 -8.60
C THR A 467 -15.77 -13.40 -9.90
N VAL A 468 -14.93 -14.17 -10.57
CA VAL A 468 -14.41 -13.82 -11.91
C VAL A 468 -15.53 -13.75 -12.95
N GLU A 469 -16.50 -14.67 -12.89
CA GLU A 469 -17.65 -14.62 -13.79
C GLU A 469 -18.55 -13.41 -13.51
N LYS A 470 -18.71 -13.04 -12.24
CA LYS A 470 -19.49 -11.84 -11.87
C LYS A 470 -18.75 -10.56 -12.34
N PHE A 471 -17.46 -10.46 -12.08
CA PHE A 471 -16.62 -9.36 -12.53
C PHE A 471 -16.68 -9.20 -14.06
N TRP A 472 -16.53 -10.29 -14.81
CA TRP A 472 -16.67 -10.29 -16.27
C TRP A 472 -18.04 -9.76 -16.73
N LYS A 473 -19.15 -10.29 -16.18
CA LYS A 473 -20.49 -9.85 -16.54
C LYS A 473 -20.71 -8.35 -16.22
N HIS A 474 -20.20 -7.90 -15.08
CA HIS A 474 -20.29 -6.51 -14.67
C HIS A 474 -19.53 -5.60 -15.63
N LEU A 475 -18.30 -5.94 -15.97
CA LEU A 475 -17.49 -5.17 -16.91
C LEU A 475 -18.15 -5.09 -18.30
N LEU A 476 -18.62 -6.20 -18.84
CA LEU A 476 -19.29 -6.20 -20.15
C LEU A 476 -20.57 -5.35 -20.15
N ASP A 477 -21.36 -5.40 -19.08
CA ASP A 477 -22.57 -4.58 -18.97
C ASP A 477 -22.24 -3.09 -18.81
N ILE A 478 -21.17 -2.72 -18.11
CA ILE A 478 -20.66 -1.34 -18.07
C ILE A 478 -20.29 -0.88 -19.47
N LEU A 479 -19.50 -1.66 -20.23
CA LEU A 479 -19.06 -1.30 -21.59
C LEU A 479 -20.23 -1.11 -22.56
N ALA A 480 -21.33 -1.86 -22.39
CA ALA A 480 -22.54 -1.73 -23.19
C ALA A 480 -23.33 -0.44 -22.89
N HIS A 481 -23.14 0.17 -21.69
CA HIS A 481 -23.91 1.33 -21.21
C HIS A 481 -23.06 2.59 -21.03
N VAL A 482 -21.84 2.61 -21.59
CA VAL A 482 -20.97 3.81 -21.56
C VAL A 482 -21.69 5.01 -22.17
N PRO A 483 -21.58 6.23 -21.56
CA PRO A 483 -22.19 7.43 -22.10
C PRO A 483 -21.69 7.79 -23.50
N ALA A 484 -22.54 8.48 -24.29
CA ALA A 484 -22.14 9.02 -25.58
C ALA A 484 -21.15 10.19 -25.39
N LYS A 485 -20.29 10.41 -26.39
CA LYS A 485 -19.45 11.62 -26.47
C LYS A 485 -20.34 12.86 -26.46
N LYS A 486 -19.91 13.89 -25.70
CA LYS A 486 -20.61 15.18 -25.61
C LYS A 486 -20.42 16.00 -26.88
#